data_1d55e2ade25fa79a7269ec748853b24c
#
_entry.id   1d55e2ade25fa79a7269ec748853b24c
#
_cell.length_a   1.000
_cell.length_b   1.000
_cell.length_c   1.000
_cell.angle_alpha   90.00
_cell.angle_beta   90.00
_cell.angle_gamma   90.00
#
_symmetry.space_group_name_H-M   'P 1'
#
loop_
_entity.id
_entity.type
_entity.pdbx_description
1 polymer ?
#
loop_
_entity_poly.entity_id
_entity_poly.type
_entity_poly.pdbx_seq_one_letter_code
_entity_poly.pdbx_strand_id
1 'polypeptide(L)'
;DYESRNTRLQEVMVLIEELVRKIPMAEKLLEIKGVGIRTVSGFLAEVGDISRFNNPKELQKLAGLALVENSSGKHKGETTISRRGRKRLRYLLFEVAMSLVSKNQEFRELHNYYTTRRLNPLKKMQSLMAIAAKLIRVFYAMLTKGVDYDPKKMVSDIKRPAVYLQAA
;
A
#
# COMPACT_ATOMS: atom_id res chain seq x y z
N ASP A 1 -30.24 -14.32 13.43
CA ASP A 1 -30.05 -15.37 12.62
C ASP A 1 -28.70 -15.33 11.91
N TYR A 2 -27.74 -15.99 12.54
CA TYR A 2 -26.32 -15.94 12.14
C TYR A 2 -26.10 -16.61 10.77
N GLU A 3 -26.73 -17.74 10.51
CA GLU A 3 -26.57 -18.51 9.28
C GLU A 3 -27.08 -17.74 8.05
N SER A 4 -28.26 -17.12 8.16
CA SER A 4 -28.81 -16.30 7.08
C SER A 4 -27.91 -15.10 6.73
N ARG A 5 -27.31 -14.47 7.73
CA ARG A 5 -26.35 -13.35 7.52
C ARG A 5 -25.05 -13.84 6.88
N ASN A 6 -24.57 -14.99 7.29
CA ASN A 6 -23.34 -15.57 6.74
C ASN A 6 -23.53 -15.99 5.27
N THR A 7 -24.68 -16.60 4.94
CA THR A 7 -25.03 -16.94 3.55
C THR A 7 -25.08 -15.69 2.66
N ARG A 8 -25.78 -14.63 3.11
CA ARG A 8 -25.82 -13.36 2.38
C ARG A 8 -24.45 -12.72 2.19
N LEU A 9 -23.59 -12.81 3.21
CA LEU A 9 -22.23 -12.28 3.11
C LEU A 9 -21.43 -13.03 2.03
N GLN A 10 -21.56 -14.36 1.99
CA GLN A 10 -20.91 -15.19 0.97
C GLN A 10 -21.41 -14.86 -0.44
N GLU A 11 -22.73 -14.74 -0.63
CA GLU A 11 -23.32 -14.34 -1.91
C GLU A 11 -22.78 -12.98 -2.39
N VAL A 12 -22.76 -11.99 -1.50
CA VAL A 12 -22.20 -10.65 -1.82
C VAL A 12 -20.70 -10.73 -2.16
N MET A 13 -19.93 -11.55 -1.45
CA MET A 13 -18.51 -11.70 -1.75
C MET A 13 -18.26 -12.34 -3.11
N VAL A 14 -19.08 -13.31 -3.53
CA VAL A 14 -19.00 -13.89 -4.88
C VAL A 14 -19.31 -12.85 -5.95
N LEU A 15 -20.35 -12.05 -5.78
CA LEU A 15 -20.69 -10.96 -6.70
C LEU A 15 -19.58 -9.91 -6.80
N ILE A 16 -18.97 -9.55 -5.67
CA ILE A 16 -17.85 -8.62 -5.64
C ILE A 16 -16.67 -9.19 -6.44
N GLU A 17 -16.36 -10.46 -6.26
CA GLU A 17 -15.26 -11.12 -6.99
C GLU A 17 -15.52 -11.13 -8.49
N GLU A 18 -16.73 -11.47 -8.93
CA GLU A 18 -17.13 -11.43 -10.34
C GLU A 18 -16.99 -10.01 -10.94
N LEU A 19 -17.40 -8.98 -10.18
CA LEU A 19 -17.29 -7.60 -10.62
C LEU A 19 -15.81 -7.14 -10.73
N VAL A 20 -14.98 -7.50 -9.76
CA VAL A 20 -13.54 -7.17 -9.78
C VAL A 20 -12.86 -7.80 -10.98
N ARG A 21 -13.19 -9.05 -11.32
CA ARG A 21 -12.64 -9.75 -12.49
C ARG A 21 -12.99 -9.10 -13.83
N LYS A 22 -14.08 -8.33 -13.88
CA LYS A 22 -14.47 -7.56 -15.07
C LYS A 22 -13.69 -6.26 -15.24
N ILE A 23 -12.99 -5.81 -14.21
CA ILE A 23 -12.21 -4.56 -14.26
C ILE A 23 -10.81 -4.89 -14.80
N PRO A 24 -10.38 -4.28 -15.92
CA PRO A 24 -9.05 -4.50 -16.48
C PRO A 24 -7.96 -4.31 -15.43
N MET A 25 -7.01 -5.21 -15.40
CA MET A 25 -5.85 -5.22 -14.50
C MET A 25 -6.16 -5.40 -13.00
N ALA A 26 -7.43 -5.30 -12.54
CA ALA A 26 -7.76 -5.46 -11.13
C ALA A 26 -7.46 -6.88 -10.62
N GLU A 27 -7.65 -7.89 -11.46
CA GLU A 27 -7.32 -9.29 -11.13
C GLU A 27 -5.84 -9.48 -10.82
N LYS A 28 -4.95 -8.78 -11.55
CA LYS A 28 -3.49 -8.84 -11.32
C LYS A 28 -3.07 -8.33 -9.94
N LEU A 29 -3.85 -7.43 -9.32
CA LEU A 29 -3.58 -6.98 -7.96
C LEU A 29 -3.68 -8.13 -6.94
N LEU A 30 -4.49 -9.14 -7.23
CA LEU A 30 -4.65 -10.34 -6.38
C LEU A 30 -3.43 -11.28 -6.42
N GLU A 31 -2.56 -11.15 -7.42
CA GLU A 31 -1.30 -11.91 -7.51
C GLU A 31 -0.29 -11.48 -6.44
N ILE A 32 -0.44 -10.27 -5.89
CA ILE A 32 0.42 -9.77 -4.81
C ILE A 32 0.07 -10.52 -3.52
N LYS A 33 0.97 -11.40 -3.07
CA LYS A 33 0.77 -12.17 -1.85
C LYS A 33 0.49 -11.25 -0.66
N GLY A 34 -0.65 -11.40 -0.04
CA GLY A 34 -1.11 -10.54 1.06
C GLY A 34 -2.18 -9.53 0.66
N VAL A 35 -2.47 -9.39 -0.64
CA VAL A 35 -3.58 -8.62 -1.17
C VAL A 35 -4.75 -9.55 -1.46
N GLY A 36 -5.90 -9.30 -0.86
CA GLY A 36 -7.11 -10.09 -1.05
C GLY A 36 -8.20 -9.31 -1.77
N ILE A 37 -9.28 -10.02 -2.13
CA ILE A 37 -10.43 -9.44 -2.85
C ILE A 37 -11.06 -8.26 -2.11
N ARG A 38 -11.12 -8.30 -0.78
CA ARG A 38 -11.60 -7.18 0.05
C ARG A 38 -10.76 -5.92 -0.12
N THR A 39 -9.43 -6.09 -0.22
CA THR A 39 -8.51 -4.97 -0.46
C THR A 39 -8.73 -4.38 -1.84
N VAL A 40 -8.77 -5.22 -2.87
CA VAL A 40 -8.92 -4.76 -4.26
C VAL A 40 -10.27 -4.08 -4.46
N SER A 41 -11.36 -4.71 -4.05
CA SER A 41 -12.71 -4.14 -4.18
C SER A 41 -12.87 -2.85 -3.37
N GLY A 42 -12.39 -2.84 -2.13
CA GLY A 42 -12.44 -1.65 -1.27
C GLY A 42 -11.61 -0.50 -1.82
N PHE A 43 -10.42 -0.78 -2.36
CA PHE A 43 -9.58 0.22 -3.01
C PHE A 43 -10.28 0.82 -4.25
N LEU A 44 -10.81 -0.02 -5.14
CA LEU A 44 -11.52 0.42 -6.33
C LEU A 44 -12.79 1.22 -5.99
N ALA A 45 -13.54 0.79 -4.98
CA ALA A 45 -14.74 1.50 -4.53
C ALA A 45 -14.40 2.89 -3.95
N GLU A 46 -13.29 3.02 -3.23
CA GLU A 46 -12.85 4.31 -2.67
C GLU A 46 -12.20 5.23 -3.71
N VAL A 47 -11.46 4.69 -4.65
CA VAL A 47 -10.73 5.45 -5.66
C VAL A 47 -11.63 5.81 -6.85
N GLY A 48 -12.52 4.90 -7.27
CA GLY A 48 -13.31 5.02 -8.48
C GLY A 48 -12.44 4.91 -9.73
N ASP A 49 -12.69 5.74 -10.71
CA ASP A 49 -11.91 5.75 -11.95
C ASP A 49 -10.48 6.24 -11.71
N ILE A 50 -9.52 5.34 -11.91
CA ILE A 50 -8.10 5.60 -11.71
C ILE A 50 -7.54 6.60 -12.74
N SER A 51 -8.15 6.70 -13.93
CA SER A 51 -7.68 7.56 -15.01
C SER A 51 -7.75 9.06 -14.68
N ARG A 52 -8.59 9.44 -13.72
CA ARG A 52 -8.72 10.83 -13.26
C ARG A 52 -7.53 11.34 -12.45
N PHE A 53 -6.60 10.45 -12.07
CA PHE A 53 -5.39 10.81 -11.34
C PHE A 53 -4.19 10.83 -12.26
N ASN A 54 -3.46 11.93 -12.31
CA ASN A 54 -2.30 12.09 -13.18
C ASN A 54 -1.06 11.36 -12.64
N ASN A 55 -1.00 11.13 -11.34
CA ASN A 55 0.13 10.48 -10.69
C ASN A 55 -0.27 9.84 -9.34
N PRO A 56 0.53 8.90 -8.81
CA PRO A 56 0.20 8.20 -7.57
C PRO A 56 0.22 9.12 -6.32
N LYS A 57 0.87 10.29 -6.37
CA LYS A 57 0.87 11.24 -5.25
C LYS A 57 -0.53 11.81 -4.99
N GLU A 58 -1.34 11.96 -6.04
CA GLU A 58 -2.73 12.39 -5.90
C GLU A 58 -3.57 11.35 -5.15
N LEU A 59 -3.35 10.05 -5.40
CA LEU A 59 -3.96 8.98 -4.63
C LEU A 59 -3.48 8.94 -3.18
N GLN A 60 -2.18 9.17 -2.95
CA GLN A 60 -1.64 9.28 -1.58
C GLN A 60 -2.29 10.46 -0.84
N LYS A 61 -2.52 11.57 -1.53
CA LYS A 61 -3.21 12.74 -0.98
C LYS A 61 -4.68 12.41 -0.68
N LEU A 62 -5.38 11.71 -1.58
CA LEU A 62 -6.74 11.24 -1.37
C LEU A 62 -6.86 10.34 -0.13
N ALA A 63 -5.88 9.45 0.11
CA ALA A 63 -5.82 8.60 1.29
C ALA A 63 -5.36 9.34 2.56
N GLY A 64 -4.89 10.58 2.44
CA GLY A 64 -4.31 11.34 3.55
C GLY A 64 -2.95 10.81 4.01
N LEU A 65 -2.20 10.17 3.10
CA LEU A 65 -0.85 9.62 3.31
C LEU A 65 0.26 10.56 2.79
N ALA A 66 -0.10 11.71 2.22
CA ALA A 66 0.88 12.72 1.84
C ALA A 66 1.61 13.24 3.07
N LEU A 67 2.93 13.36 2.96
CA LEU A 67 3.76 13.89 4.04
C LEU A 67 3.58 15.40 4.15
N VAL A 68 3.44 15.89 5.37
CA VAL A 68 3.39 17.32 5.71
C VAL A 68 4.42 17.61 6.81
N GLU A 69 5.10 18.73 6.67
CA GLU A 69 6.01 19.24 7.67
C GLU A 69 5.25 20.23 8.56
N ASN A 70 5.28 20.00 9.86
CA ASN A 70 4.81 20.96 10.85
C ASN A 70 5.94 21.90 11.22
N SER A 71 6.39 22.73 10.28
CA SER A 71 7.39 23.76 10.56
C SER A 71 6.71 25.12 10.73
N SER A 72 6.90 25.73 11.88
CA SER A 72 6.56 27.14 12.11
C SER A 72 7.84 27.93 12.44
N GLY A 73 8.27 28.76 11.53
CA GLY A 73 9.42 29.68 11.73
C GLY A 73 10.73 28.96 12.07
N LYS A 74 11.22 29.10 13.30
CA LYS A 74 12.52 28.54 13.74
C LYS A 74 12.46 27.06 14.16
N HIS A 75 11.28 26.45 14.23
CA HIS A 75 11.12 25.05 14.64
C HIS A 75 10.96 24.14 13.41
N LYS A 76 11.94 23.26 13.17
CA LYS A 76 11.76 22.09 12.28
C LYS A 76 10.90 21.07 13.02
N GLY A 77 9.60 21.05 12.71
CA GLY A 77 8.67 20.07 13.25
C GLY A 77 8.83 18.68 12.64
N GLU A 78 8.27 17.71 13.30
CA GLU A 78 8.25 16.32 12.82
C GLU A 78 7.42 16.20 11.53
N THR A 79 7.97 15.49 10.52
CA THR A 79 7.26 15.17 9.28
C THR A 79 6.25 14.06 9.58
N THR A 80 4.97 14.33 9.35
CA THR A 80 3.89 13.37 9.57
C THR A 80 3.01 13.23 8.33
N ILE A 81 2.14 12.21 8.31
CA ILE A 81 1.11 12.11 7.27
C ILE A 81 0.04 13.18 7.50
N SER A 82 -0.52 13.72 6.40
CA SER A 82 -1.48 14.83 6.46
C SER A 82 -2.78 14.46 7.20
N ARG A 83 -3.17 13.19 7.13
CA ARG A 83 -4.47 12.66 7.60
C ARG A 83 -5.70 13.36 6.97
N ARG A 84 -5.49 14.35 6.11
CA ARG A 84 -6.53 15.02 5.32
C ARG A 84 -6.82 14.17 4.10
N GLY A 85 -7.97 13.51 4.09
CA GLY A 85 -8.35 12.60 3.00
C GLY A 85 -9.35 11.55 3.49
N ARG A 86 -9.60 10.56 2.65
CA ARG A 86 -10.58 9.50 2.94
C ARG A 86 -10.08 8.58 4.05
N LYS A 87 -10.70 8.70 5.22
CA LYS A 87 -10.36 7.90 6.40
C LYS A 87 -10.49 6.39 6.12
N ARG A 88 -11.54 6.00 5.40
CA ARG A 88 -11.81 4.59 5.07
C ARG A 88 -10.74 4.00 4.15
N LEU A 89 -10.33 4.73 3.12
CA LEU A 89 -9.24 4.32 2.22
C LEU A 89 -7.93 4.17 3.01
N ARG A 90 -7.60 5.13 3.86
CA ARG A 90 -6.40 5.06 4.69
C ARG A 90 -6.40 3.86 5.64
N TYR A 91 -7.54 3.56 6.26
CA TYR A 91 -7.69 2.41 7.14
C TYR A 91 -7.52 1.09 6.37
N LEU A 92 -8.16 0.94 5.22
CA LEU A 92 -8.01 -0.20 4.33
C LEU A 92 -6.53 -0.43 3.94
N LEU A 93 -5.83 0.64 3.57
CA LEU A 93 -4.41 0.58 3.19
C LEU A 93 -3.51 0.22 4.37
N PHE A 94 -3.87 0.62 5.57
CA PHE A 94 -3.18 0.22 6.79
C PHE A 94 -3.36 -1.29 7.07
N GLU A 95 -4.59 -1.79 6.99
CA GLU A 95 -4.87 -3.22 7.19
C GLU A 95 -4.12 -4.10 6.18
N VAL A 96 -4.12 -3.70 4.91
CA VAL A 96 -3.37 -4.47 3.89
C VAL A 96 -1.86 -4.35 4.08
N ALA A 97 -1.34 -3.21 4.55
CA ALA A 97 0.09 -3.09 4.87
C ALA A 97 0.51 -4.08 5.97
N MET A 98 -0.30 -4.28 7.00
CA MET A 98 -0.06 -5.31 8.01
C MET A 98 -0.07 -6.73 7.40
N SER A 99 -1.05 -7.02 6.54
CA SER A 99 -1.12 -8.31 5.83
C SER A 99 0.10 -8.55 4.94
N LEU A 100 0.55 -7.53 4.22
CA LEU A 100 1.72 -7.59 3.36
C LEU A 100 3.00 -7.87 4.16
N VAL A 101 3.23 -7.15 5.25
CA VAL A 101 4.40 -7.38 6.11
C VAL A 101 4.40 -8.80 6.70
N SER A 102 3.23 -9.34 7.00
CA SER A 102 3.10 -10.71 7.52
C SER A 102 3.32 -11.79 6.46
N LYS A 103 2.80 -11.60 5.25
CA LYS A 103 2.66 -12.66 4.24
C LYS A 103 3.59 -12.54 3.05
N ASN A 104 4.12 -11.35 2.77
CA ASN A 104 4.93 -11.06 1.59
C ASN A 104 6.37 -10.75 2.00
N GLN A 105 7.32 -11.45 1.39
CA GLN A 105 8.74 -11.36 1.78
C GLN A 105 9.33 -9.98 1.49
N GLU A 106 9.06 -9.41 0.34
CA GLU A 106 9.61 -8.13 -0.10
C GLU A 106 9.11 -6.98 0.81
N PHE A 107 7.84 -6.99 1.16
CA PHE A 107 7.27 -5.99 2.06
C PHE A 107 7.76 -6.16 3.50
N ARG A 108 8.01 -7.39 3.94
CA ARG A 108 8.63 -7.67 5.24
C ARG A 108 10.07 -7.15 5.28
N GLU A 109 10.85 -7.40 4.23
CA GLU A 109 12.22 -6.90 4.10
C GLU A 109 12.24 -5.37 4.13
N LEU A 110 11.33 -4.74 3.41
CA LEU A 110 11.19 -3.29 3.38
C LEU A 110 10.80 -2.71 4.76
N HIS A 111 9.87 -3.37 5.47
CA HIS A 111 9.50 -3.00 6.84
C HIS A 111 10.68 -3.08 7.80
N ASN A 112 11.43 -4.17 7.74
CA ASN A 112 12.62 -4.35 8.55
C ASN A 112 13.66 -3.27 8.24
N TYR A 113 13.90 -3.00 6.96
CA TYR A 113 14.81 -1.92 6.56
C TYR A 113 14.38 -0.56 7.11
N TYR A 114 13.12 -0.18 6.97
CA TYR A 114 12.63 1.11 7.46
C TYR A 114 12.75 1.26 8.97
N THR A 115 12.57 0.18 9.73
CA THR A 115 12.61 0.21 11.20
C THR A 115 14.00 0.07 11.79
N THR A 116 14.98 -0.46 11.01
CA THR A 116 16.34 -0.76 11.50
C THR A 116 17.44 0.03 10.81
N ARG A 117 17.14 0.80 9.74
CA ARG A 117 18.15 1.58 9.03
C ARG A 117 18.84 2.57 9.96
N ARG A 118 20.15 2.80 9.72
CA ARG A 118 20.99 3.65 10.58
C ARG A 118 20.54 5.11 10.63
N LEU A 119 20.12 5.65 9.47
CA LEU A 119 19.67 7.05 9.36
C LEU A 119 18.16 7.12 9.39
N ASN A 120 17.60 7.83 10.34
CA ASN A 120 16.18 8.09 10.49
C ASN A 120 15.32 6.79 10.48
N PRO A 121 15.55 5.87 11.44
CA PRO A 121 14.71 4.69 11.55
C PRO A 121 13.27 5.07 11.86
N LEU A 122 12.32 4.40 11.20
CA LEU A 122 10.90 4.65 11.41
C LEU A 122 10.37 3.81 12.57
N LYS A 123 9.42 4.36 13.33
CA LYS A 123 8.59 3.56 14.24
C LYS A 123 7.74 2.57 13.44
N LYS A 124 7.35 1.44 14.04
CA LYS A 124 6.56 0.39 13.36
C LYS A 124 5.35 0.93 12.62
N MET A 125 4.56 1.80 13.25
CA MET A 125 3.38 2.43 12.62
C MET A 125 3.74 3.34 11.46
N GLN A 126 4.80 4.12 11.58
CA GLN A 126 5.30 4.98 10.49
C GLN A 126 5.74 4.14 9.29
N SER A 127 6.41 3.01 9.55
CA SER A 127 6.81 2.08 8.50
C SER A 127 5.60 1.46 7.79
N LEU A 128 4.56 1.07 8.51
CA LEU A 128 3.31 0.57 7.89
C LEU A 128 2.63 1.63 7.01
N MET A 129 2.64 2.90 7.43
CA MET A 129 2.12 3.99 6.62
C MET A 129 2.98 4.25 5.37
N ALA A 130 4.30 4.12 5.47
CA ALA A 130 5.21 4.21 4.32
C ALA A 130 4.98 3.05 3.33
N ILE A 131 4.73 1.84 3.83
CA ILE A 131 4.37 0.67 3.02
C ILE A 131 3.01 0.89 2.34
N ALA A 132 2.01 1.40 3.05
CA ALA A 132 0.72 1.75 2.48
C ALA A 132 0.86 2.77 1.33
N ALA A 133 1.67 3.80 1.52
CA ALA A 133 1.97 4.79 0.49
C ALA A 133 2.73 4.19 -0.72
N LYS A 134 3.61 3.21 -0.48
CA LYS A 134 4.29 2.48 -1.56
C LYS A 134 3.33 1.55 -2.31
N LEU A 135 2.43 0.88 -1.61
CA LEU A 135 1.39 0.05 -2.24
C LEU A 135 0.51 0.84 -3.20
N ILE A 136 0.14 2.08 -2.85
CA ILE A 136 -0.59 2.98 -3.76
C ILE A 136 0.16 3.16 -5.07
N ARG A 137 1.48 3.35 -5.03
CA ARG A 137 2.30 3.50 -6.25
C ARG A 137 2.29 2.23 -7.10
N VAL A 138 2.35 1.06 -6.45
CA VAL A 138 2.26 -0.24 -7.13
C VAL A 138 0.91 -0.40 -7.80
N PHE A 139 -0.18 -0.21 -7.07
CA PHE A 139 -1.54 -0.32 -7.59
C PHE A 139 -1.78 0.67 -8.74
N TYR A 140 -1.33 1.91 -8.58
CA TYR A 140 -1.43 2.91 -9.64
C TYR A 140 -0.70 2.48 -10.90
N ALA A 141 0.55 2.01 -10.79
CA ALA A 141 1.33 1.57 -11.94
C ALA A 141 0.70 0.35 -12.63
N MET A 142 0.23 -0.62 -11.87
CA MET A 142 -0.42 -1.81 -12.42
C MET A 142 -1.73 -1.47 -13.14
N LEU A 143 -2.57 -0.64 -12.54
CA LEU A 143 -3.88 -0.28 -13.08
C LEU A 143 -3.80 0.69 -14.27
N THR A 144 -2.81 1.58 -14.31
CA THR A 144 -2.71 2.61 -15.37
C THR A 144 -1.78 2.21 -16.51
N LYS A 145 -0.71 1.48 -16.22
CA LYS A 145 0.31 1.10 -17.21
C LYS A 145 0.19 -0.35 -17.67
N GLY A 146 -0.68 -1.14 -17.06
CA GLY A 146 -0.83 -2.55 -17.37
C GLY A 146 0.40 -3.41 -17.06
N VAL A 147 1.27 -2.96 -16.16
CA VAL A 147 2.48 -3.70 -15.76
C VAL A 147 2.19 -4.69 -14.65
N ASP A 148 2.92 -5.79 -14.63
CA ASP A 148 2.85 -6.79 -13.58
C ASP A 148 3.60 -6.34 -12.32
N TYR A 149 3.28 -6.96 -11.19
CA TYR A 149 4.01 -6.75 -9.95
C TYR A 149 5.45 -7.24 -10.08
N ASP A 150 6.41 -6.39 -9.74
CA ASP A 150 7.83 -6.69 -9.78
C ASP A 150 8.44 -6.68 -8.37
N PRO A 151 8.70 -7.86 -7.77
CA PRO A 151 9.29 -7.98 -6.44
C PRO A 151 10.66 -7.29 -6.33
N LYS A 152 11.48 -7.30 -7.39
CA LYS A 152 12.82 -6.70 -7.37
C LYS A 152 12.73 -5.17 -7.25
N LYS A 153 11.76 -4.54 -7.89
CA LYS A 153 11.51 -3.11 -7.75
C LYS A 153 11.04 -2.72 -6.36
N MET A 154 10.37 -3.63 -5.64
CA MET A 154 9.93 -3.36 -4.27
C MET A 154 11.08 -3.16 -3.30
N VAL A 155 12.16 -3.92 -3.45
CA VAL A 155 13.34 -3.89 -2.58
C VAL A 155 14.47 -3.01 -3.12
N SER A 156 14.29 -2.40 -4.29
CA SER A 156 15.32 -1.55 -4.91
C SER A 156 15.67 -0.30 -4.09
N ASP A 157 14.76 0.18 -3.24
CA ASP A 157 15.00 1.31 -2.34
C ASP A 157 15.85 0.94 -1.11
N ILE A 158 16.09 -0.35 -0.88
CA ILE A 158 16.90 -0.83 0.24
C ILE A 158 18.36 -0.60 -0.10
N LYS A 159 18.96 0.40 0.55
CA LYS A 159 20.41 0.64 0.48
C LYS A 159 21.13 -0.42 1.29
N ARG A 160 21.60 -1.49 0.64
CA ARG A 160 22.49 -2.47 1.25
C ARG A 160 23.87 -1.85 1.38
N PRO A 161 24.56 -1.96 2.53
CA PRO A 161 25.96 -1.61 2.60
C PRO A 161 26.70 -2.43 1.53
N ALA A 162 27.58 -1.76 0.77
CA ALA A 162 28.44 -2.48 -0.16
C ALA A 162 29.23 -3.53 0.64
N VAL A 163 28.96 -4.79 0.36
CA VAL A 163 29.80 -5.87 0.85
C VAL A 163 31.11 -5.70 0.07
N TYR A 164 32.12 -5.14 0.71
CA TYR A 164 33.46 -5.21 0.19
C TYR A 164 33.83 -6.70 0.19
N LEU A 165 33.71 -7.34 -0.98
CA LEU A 165 34.42 -8.58 -1.26
C LEU A 165 35.90 -8.22 -1.13
N GLN A 166 36.47 -8.41 0.05
CA GLN A 166 37.89 -8.56 0.19
C GLN A 166 38.24 -9.81 -0.60
N ALA A 167 38.79 -9.58 -1.80
CA ALA A 167 39.48 -10.62 -2.53
C ALA A 167 40.63 -11.06 -1.65
N ALA A 168 40.56 -12.31 -1.21
CA ALA A 168 41.71 -13.04 -0.67
C ALA A 168 42.61 -13.48 -1.82
#